data_4b2b3943284616e2b0272403a592ae70
#
_entry.id   4b2b3943284616e2b0272403a592ae70
#
_cell.length_a   1.000
_cell.length_b   1.000
_cell.length_c   1.000
_cell.angle_alpha   90.00
_cell.angle_beta   90.00
_cell.angle_gamma   90.00
#
_symmetry.space_group_name_H-M   'P 1'
#
loop_
_entity.id
_entity.type
_entity.pdbx_description
1 polymer ?
#
loop_
_entity_poly.entity_id
_entity_poly.type
_entity_poly.pdbx_seq_one_letter_code
_entity_poly.pdbx_strand_id
1 'polypeptide(L)'
;IAYTEDGTIINSKLLNGLSIEDAKKRIIVEIEKKKIGRKKINFKLRDWGISRQRFWGCPIPMIYREDGEVVPVDDEDLPIKLPDIKDFNESSSALNNISEWKNTKCSKTGMKAYRETDTFDTFFESSWYYFRYCNARLDKPFDVKDIDYWLPVDQYIGGIEHAILHLLYSRFFTKALRDLGYFNLSEPFSGLFTQGMVTHITYKNEEGDWIEPKDVNNKGLELRDNKNFRVETGKVEKMSKSKK
;
A
#
# COMPACT_ATOMS: atom_id res chain seq x y z
N ILE A 1 -1.77 -40.10 -1.60
CA ILE A 1 -1.99 -38.62 -1.61
C ILE A 1 -2.16 -38.24 -0.15
N ALA A 2 -1.46 -37.19 0.29
CA ALA A 2 -1.59 -36.71 1.66
C ALA A 2 -2.98 -36.07 1.84
N TYR A 3 -3.63 -36.37 2.95
CA TYR A 3 -4.90 -35.74 3.33
C TYR A 3 -4.61 -34.34 3.86
N THR A 4 -5.24 -33.35 3.29
CA THR A 4 -4.99 -31.91 3.58
C THR A 4 -6.16 -31.20 4.23
N GLU A 5 -7.29 -31.87 4.43
CA GLU A 5 -8.50 -31.32 5.03
C GLU A 5 -8.53 -31.53 6.54
N ASP A 6 -9.49 -30.94 7.22
CA ASP A 6 -9.66 -31.06 8.65
C ASP A 6 -10.07 -32.49 9.04
N GLY A 7 -9.55 -32.94 10.20
CA GLY A 7 -9.82 -34.28 10.68
C GLY A 7 -9.24 -34.56 12.05
N THR A 8 -9.49 -35.77 12.53
CA THR A 8 -8.92 -36.29 13.79
C THR A 8 -7.72 -37.15 13.48
N ILE A 9 -6.64 -36.96 14.19
CA ILE A 9 -5.40 -37.71 14.03
C ILE A 9 -5.59 -39.15 14.56
N ILE A 10 -5.20 -40.11 13.74
CA ILE A 10 -5.19 -41.55 14.09
C ILE A 10 -3.82 -42.16 13.79
N ASN A 11 -3.52 -43.33 14.39
CA ASN A 11 -2.27 -44.06 14.17
C ASN A 11 -0.97 -43.28 14.42
N SER A 12 -1.04 -42.27 15.30
CA SER A 12 0.06 -41.33 15.58
C SER A 12 0.45 -41.27 17.06
N LYS A 13 0.23 -42.35 17.80
CA LYS A 13 0.57 -42.53 19.23
C LYS A 13 0.06 -41.34 20.09
N LEU A 14 0.98 -40.49 20.54
CA LEU A 14 0.69 -39.34 21.42
C LEU A 14 -0.24 -38.28 20.82
N LEU A 15 -0.51 -38.35 19.54
CA LEU A 15 -1.37 -37.40 18.82
C LEU A 15 -2.76 -37.96 18.52
N ASN A 16 -3.00 -39.27 18.80
CA ASN A 16 -4.29 -39.90 18.51
C ASN A 16 -5.44 -39.17 19.19
N GLY A 17 -6.53 -39.01 18.47
CA GLY A 17 -7.75 -38.37 18.97
C GLY A 17 -7.71 -36.83 19.00
N LEU A 18 -6.59 -36.22 18.65
CA LEU A 18 -6.47 -34.78 18.61
C LEU A 18 -6.95 -34.20 17.26
N SER A 19 -7.47 -32.96 17.29
CA SER A 19 -7.65 -32.16 16.09
C SER A 19 -6.29 -31.86 15.43
N ILE A 20 -6.27 -31.52 14.16
CA ILE A 20 -5.03 -31.13 13.46
C ILE A 20 -4.35 -29.95 14.17
N GLU A 21 -5.12 -28.98 14.65
CA GLU A 21 -4.57 -27.80 15.35
C GLU A 21 -3.92 -28.20 16.68
N ASP A 22 -4.59 -29.00 17.49
CA ASP A 22 -4.06 -29.44 18.78
C ASP A 22 -2.87 -30.39 18.60
N ALA A 23 -2.91 -31.24 17.59
CA ALA A 23 -1.80 -32.12 17.25
C ALA A 23 -0.54 -31.33 16.85
N LYS A 24 -0.68 -30.24 16.07
CA LYS A 24 0.42 -29.32 15.74
C LYS A 24 1.02 -28.68 16.99
N LYS A 25 0.17 -28.19 17.90
CA LYS A 25 0.63 -27.62 19.17
C LYS A 25 1.38 -28.67 20.00
N ARG A 26 0.80 -29.85 20.13
CA ARG A 26 1.37 -30.96 20.94
C ARG A 26 2.71 -31.42 20.40
N ILE A 27 2.83 -31.65 19.11
CA ILE A 27 4.09 -32.16 18.52
C ILE A 27 5.23 -31.12 18.62
N ILE A 28 4.92 -29.81 18.51
CA ILE A 28 5.91 -28.74 18.70
C ILE A 28 6.49 -28.83 20.12
N VAL A 29 5.63 -28.92 21.14
CA VAL A 29 6.07 -29.05 22.54
C VAL A 29 6.99 -30.26 22.74
N GLU A 30 6.64 -31.40 22.16
CA GLU A 30 7.46 -32.63 22.27
C GLU A 30 8.83 -32.49 21.56
N ILE A 31 8.87 -31.81 20.40
CA ILE A 31 10.10 -31.54 19.67
C ILE A 31 11.03 -30.61 20.46
N GLU A 32 10.47 -29.56 21.08
CA GLU A 32 11.22 -28.64 21.93
C GLU A 32 11.73 -29.32 23.20
N LYS A 33 10.89 -30.13 23.87
CA LYS A 33 11.27 -30.89 25.04
C LYS A 33 12.43 -31.85 24.76
N LYS A 34 12.42 -32.49 23.60
CA LYS A 34 13.49 -33.37 23.13
C LYS A 34 14.72 -32.66 22.62
N LYS A 35 14.69 -31.34 22.51
CA LYS A 35 15.76 -30.50 21.96
C LYS A 35 16.19 -30.82 20.53
N ILE A 36 15.27 -31.39 19.72
CA ILE A 36 15.51 -31.77 18.32
C ILE A 36 14.96 -30.72 17.31
N GLY A 37 14.33 -29.66 17.79
CA GLY A 37 13.83 -28.56 16.99
C GLY A 37 13.18 -27.48 17.86
N ARG A 38 12.71 -26.43 17.22
CA ARG A 38 12.03 -25.30 17.86
C ARG A 38 10.88 -24.78 17.00
N LYS A 39 9.86 -24.19 17.65
CA LYS A 39 8.81 -23.47 16.95
C LYS A 39 9.42 -22.30 16.16
N LYS A 40 9.05 -22.18 14.89
CA LYS A 40 9.38 -21.05 14.03
C LYS A 40 8.11 -20.49 13.43
N ILE A 41 7.91 -19.20 13.54
CA ILE A 41 6.84 -18.48 12.87
C ILE A 41 7.42 -17.86 11.59
N ASN A 42 6.86 -18.23 10.45
CA ASN A 42 7.20 -17.63 9.18
C ASN A 42 6.05 -16.68 8.78
N PHE A 43 6.38 -15.42 8.59
CA PHE A 43 5.43 -14.45 8.06
C PHE A 43 5.38 -14.59 6.54
N LYS A 44 4.16 -14.63 5.99
CA LYS A 44 3.91 -14.69 4.53
C LYS A 44 3.59 -13.31 3.95
N LEU A 45 3.85 -12.26 4.69
CA LEU A 45 3.71 -10.90 4.18
C LEU A 45 4.83 -10.62 3.18
N ARG A 46 4.48 -10.07 2.03
CA ARG A 46 5.46 -9.59 1.04
C ARG A 46 5.98 -8.23 1.48
N ASP A 47 7.25 -7.95 1.14
CA ASP A 47 7.83 -6.64 1.36
C ASP A 47 7.06 -5.56 0.60
N TRP A 48 6.93 -4.40 1.21
CA TRP A 48 6.38 -3.24 0.54
C TRP A 48 7.46 -2.56 -0.30
N GLY A 49 7.39 -2.72 -1.62
CA GLY A 49 8.22 -1.96 -2.55
C GLY A 49 7.76 -0.51 -2.55
N ILE A 50 8.49 0.36 -1.86
CA ILE A 50 8.10 1.76 -1.64
C ILE A 50 8.50 2.71 -2.76
N SER A 51 9.37 2.30 -3.70
CA SER A 51 9.87 3.14 -4.76
C SER A 51 9.05 3.05 -6.05
N ARG A 52 8.94 4.18 -6.77
CA ARG A 52 8.23 4.28 -8.05
C ARG A 52 9.03 5.11 -9.03
N GLN A 53 9.11 4.63 -10.26
CA GLN A 53 9.76 5.29 -11.40
C GLN A 53 8.83 6.35 -12.01
N ARG A 54 8.57 7.40 -11.24
CA ARG A 54 7.71 8.52 -11.68
C ARG A 54 8.20 9.84 -11.11
N PHE A 55 8.01 10.90 -11.88
CA PHE A 55 8.40 12.26 -11.47
C PHE A 55 7.56 12.78 -10.31
N TRP A 56 6.22 12.73 -10.44
CA TRP A 56 5.33 13.24 -9.42
C TRP A 56 5.20 12.27 -8.24
N GLY A 57 5.89 12.61 -7.17
CA GLY A 57 5.92 11.87 -5.92
C GLY A 57 6.89 12.54 -4.95
N CYS A 58 6.91 12.11 -3.70
CA CYS A 58 7.89 12.57 -2.72
C CYS A 58 9.26 11.94 -3.03
N PRO A 59 10.34 12.72 -3.24
CA PRO A 59 11.68 12.18 -3.44
C PRO A 59 12.14 11.35 -2.26
N ILE A 60 12.80 10.24 -2.55
CA ILE A 60 13.39 9.36 -1.52
C ILE A 60 14.71 9.97 -1.05
N PRO A 61 14.88 10.28 0.26
CA PRO A 61 16.05 11.00 0.77
C PRO A 61 17.27 10.09 0.94
N MET A 62 17.69 9.43 -0.14
CA MET A 62 18.87 8.56 -0.18
C MET A 62 19.84 9.02 -1.27
N ILE A 63 21.12 8.82 -1.02
CA ILE A 63 22.19 9.06 -1.99
C ILE A 63 23.11 7.85 -2.11
N TYR A 64 23.61 7.64 -3.34
CA TYR A 64 24.56 6.60 -3.70
C TYR A 64 25.94 7.24 -3.86
N ARG A 65 26.85 6.97 -2.97
CA ARG A 65 28.22 7.51 -3.00
C ARG A 65 29.07 6.79 -4.02
N GLU A 66 30.12 7.46 -4.50
CA GLU A 66 31.07 6.88 -5.47
C GLU A 66 31.85 5.66 -4.96
N ASP A 67 31.92 5.48 -3.64
CA ASP A 67 32.52 4.29 -3.00
C ASP A 67 31.56 3.09 -2.90
N GLY A 68 30.33 3.24 -3.40
CA GLY A 68 29.31 2.20 -3.45
C GLY A 68 28.40 2.15 -2.23
N GLU A 69 28.62 2.99 -1.20
CA GLU A 69 27.70 3.04 -0.06
C GLU A 69 26.43 3.84 -0.38
N VAL A 70 25.32 3.35 0.17
CA VAL A 70 24.00 3.99 0.11
C VAL A 70 23.71 4.57 1.48
N VAL A 71 23.56 5.88 1.56
CA VAL A 71 23.37 6.59 2.82
C VAL A 71 22.18 7.55 2.76
N PRO A 72 21.53 7.85 3.89
CA PRO A 72 20.49 8.87 3.92
C PRO A 72 21.10 10.26 3.66
N VAL A 73 20.30 11.14 3.09
CA VAL A 73 20.60 12.57 2.98
C VAL A 73 20.64 13.15 4.39
N ASP A 74 21.58 14.06 4.66
CA ASP A 74 21.69 14.72 5.96
C ASP A 74 20.50 15.65 6.21
N ASP A 75 20.12 15.81 7.47
CA ASP A 75 18.96 16.62 7.89
C ASP A 75 19.05 18.08 7.40
N GLU A 76 20.25 18.61 7.30
CA GLU A 76 20.51 19.97 6.82
C GLU A 76 20.23 20.16 5.33
N ASP A 77 20.25 19.06 4.54
CA ASP A 77 19.99 19.05 3.11
C ASP A 77 18.51 18.74 2.79
N LEU A 78 17.67 18.55 3.80
CA LEU A 78 16.23 18.33 3.64
C LEU A 78 15.46 19.67 3.63
N PRO A 79 14.34 19.75 2.92
CA PRO A 79 13.73 18.71 2.08
C PRO A 79 14.36 18.61 0.68
N ILE A 80 14.44 17.40 0.14
CA ILE A 80 14.76 17.23 -1.29
C ILE A 80 13.55 17.66 -2.10
N LYS A 81 13.73 18.68 -2.94
CA LYS A 81 12.68 19.19 -3.82
C LYS A 81 12.80 18.61 -5.21
N LEU A 82 11.66 18.36 -5.85
CA LEU A 82 11.65 18.05 -7.28
C LEU A 82 12.21 19.23 -8.08
N PRO A 83 12.91 18.99 -9.20
CA PRO A 83 13.41 20.06 -10.04
C PRO A 83 12.27 20.78 -10.76
N ASP A 84 12.43 22.07 -10.99
CA ASP A 84 11.51 22.83 -11.82
C ASP A 84 11.73 22.46 -13.30
N ILE A 85 10.69 21.93 -13.93
CA ILE A 85 10.70 21.58 -15.36
C ILE A 85 9.78 22.54 -16.09
N LYS A 86 10.36 23.30 -17.03
CA LYS A 86 9.60 24.26 -17.85
C LYS A 86 8.73 23.56 -18.89
N ASP A 87 9.29 22.51 -19.53
CA ASP A 87 8.60 21.74 -20.56
C ASP A 87 8.59 20.26 -20.16
N PHE A 88 7.43 19.79 -19.74
CA PHE A 88 7.24 18.41 -19.31
C PHE A 88 6.99 17.50 -20.52
N ASN A 89 7.93 16.63 -20.82
CA ASN A 89 7.82 15.62 -21.87
C ASN A 89 8.28 14.25 -21.34
N GLU A 90 8.15 13.19 -22.13
CA GLU A 90 8.53 11.84 -21.70
C GLU A 90 10.00 11.74 -21.25
N SER A 91 10.91 12.47 -21.90
CA SER A 91 12.34 12.47 -21.54
C SER A 91 12.61 13.21 -20.23
N SER A 92 11.89 14.30 -19.96
CA SER A 92 12.03 15.11 -18.74
C SER A 92 11.23 14.54 -17.56
N SER A 93 10.33 13.58 -17.81
CA SER A 93 9.50 12.96 -16.78
C SER A 93 10.27 11.98 -15.87
N ALA A 94 11.47 11.56 -16.27
CA ALA A 94 12.31 10.68 -15.46
C ALA A 94 13.41 11.49 -14.76
N LEU A 95 13.40 11.52 -13.42
CA LEU A 95 14.41 12.20 -12.59
C LEU A 95 15.83 11.75 -12.94
N ASN A 96 15.99 10.50 -13.34
CA ASN A 96 17.28 9.94 -13.74
C ASN A 96 17.92 10.67 -14.95
N ASN A 97 17.12 11.30 -15.79
CA ASN A 97 17.59 12.02 -16.98
C ASN A 97 18.01 13.46 -16.67
N ILE A 98 17.74 13.98 -15.49
CA ILE A 98 18.04 15.35 -15.08
C ILE A 98 19.36 15.35 -14.31
N SER A 99 20.47 15.42 -15.04
CA SER A 99 21.82 15.29 -14.48
C SER A 99 22.14 16.34 -13.41
N GLU A 100 21.68 17.57 -13.55
CA GLU A 100 21.88 18.65 -12.57
C GLU A 100 21.22 18.36 -11.24
N TRP A 101 20.04 17.74 -11.25
CA TRP A 101 19.33 17.33 -10.05
C TRP A 101 19.88 16.04 -9.45
N LYS A 102 20.21 15.06 -10.31
CA LYS A 102 20.70 13.73 -9.90
C LYS A 102 22.05 13.80 -9.22
N ASN A 103 22.99 14.57 -9.78
CA ASN A 103 24.36 14.65 -9.27
C ASN A 103 24.40 15.52 -7.99
N THR A 104 25.05 15.01 -6.96
CA THR A 104 25.17 15.68 -5.68
C THR A 104 26.51 15.32 -4.99
N LYS A 105 26.66 15.75 -3.76
CA LYS A 105 27.75 15.35 -2.87
C LYS A 105 27.18 14.93 -1.53
N CYS A 106 27.82 14.00 -0.89
CA CYS A 106 27.55 13.66 0.50
C CYS A 106 28.08 14.77 1.40
N SER A 107 27.23 15.43 2.18
CA SER A 107 27.59 16.57 3.03
C SER A 107 28.61 16.21 4.08
N LYS A 108 28.51 15.02 4.67
CA LYS A 108 29.44 14.54 5.71
C LYS A 108 30.85 14.23 5.20
N THR A 109 30.96 13.72 3.98
CA THR A 109 32.26 13.22 3.48
C THR A 109 32.82 14.07 2.35
N GLY A 110 32.02 14.93 1.71
CA GLY A 110 32.37 15.67 0.51
C GLY A 110 32.49 14.83 -0.76
N MET A 111 32.29 13.51 -0.67
CA MET A 111 32.36 12.59 -1.80
C MET A 111 31.27 12.86 -2.82
N LYS A 112 31.58 12.61 -4.08
CA LYS A 112 30.56 12.61 -5.15
C LYS A 112 29.52 11.54 -4.88
N ALA A 113 28.28 11.88 -5.18
CA ALA A 113 27.15 10.99 -4.98
C ALA A 113 26.06 11.26 -6.04
N TYR A 114 25.11 10.33 -6.13
CA TYR A 114 23.91 10.46 -6.95
C TYR A 114 22.69 10.36 -6.04
N ARG A 115 21.70 11.24 -6.24
CA ARG A 115 20.40 11.11 -5.57
C ARG A 115 19.66 9.89 -6.08
N GLU A 116 18.86 9.29 -5.20
CA GLU A 116 17.81 8.37 -5.62
C GLU A 116 16.86 9.07 -6.60
N THR A 117 16.58 8.43 -7.71
CA THR A 117 15.76 8.99 -8.80
C THR A 117 14.35 8.44 -8.85
N ASP A 118 14.03 7.46 -8.01
CA ASP A 118 12.67 7.03 -7.74
C ASP A 118 12.01 7.97 -6.71
N THR A 119 10.70 7.99 -6.71
CA THR A 119 9.89 8.68 -5.70
C THR A 119 9.14 7.65 -4.86
N PHE A 120 8.67 8.06 -3.68
CA PHE A 120 7.87 7.20 -2.83
C PHE A 120 6.53 6.84 -3.48
N ASP A 121 6.07 5.62 -3.21
CA ASP A 121 4.68 5.21 -3.43
C ASP A 121 3.71 6.20 -2.77
N THR A 122 2.61 6.48 -3.43
CA THR A 122 1.56 7.36 -2.90
C THR A 122 1.07 6.92 -1.51
N PHE A 123 1.03 5.61 -1.25
CA PHE A 123 0.62 5.10 0.06
C PHE A 123 1.62 5.42 1.18
N PHE A 124 2.86 5.71 0.86
CA PHE A 124 3.82 6.18 1.86
C PHE A 124 3.33 7.48 2.50
N GLU A 125 3.00 8.49 1.68
CA GLU A 125 2.49 9.78 2.15
C GLU A 125 1.10 9.65 2.81
N SER A 126 0.18 8.89 2.21
CA SER A 126 -1.16 8.72 2.74
C SER A 126 -1.21 7.89 4.03
N SER A 127 -0.14 7.19 4.38
CA SER A 127 -0.10 6.33 5.57
C SER A 127 0.05 7.08 6.89
N TRP A 128 0.38 8.37 6.85
CA TRP A 128 0.59 9.19 8.04
C TRP A 128 -0.11 10.56 8.00
N TYR A 129 -0.86 10.88 6.94
CA TYR A 129 -1.49 12.20 6.75
C TYR A 129 -2.36 12.63 7.94
N TYR A 130 -3.04 11.70 8.59
CA TYR A 130 -3.90 11.97 9.75
C TYR A 130 -3.11 12.47 10.96
N PHE A 131 -1.85 12.11 11.13
CA PHE A 131 -0.97 12.73 12.13
C PHE A 131 -0.74 14.21 11.80
N ARG A 132 -0.47 14.50 10.54
CA ARG A 132 -0.27 15.88 10.07
C ARG A 132 -1.55 16.72 10.25
N TYR A 133 -2.71 16.13 10.07
CA TYR A 133 -3.99 16.80 10.19
C TYR A 133 -4.34 17.20 11.63
N CYS A 134 -3.75 16.57 12.64
CA CYS A 134 -3.92 16.99 14.03
C CYS A 134 -3.50 18.44 14.24
N ASN A 135 -2.44 18.89 13.51
CA ASN A 135 -2.05 20.30 13.50
C ASN A 135 -1.27 20.64 12.22
N ALA A 136 -1.99 21.00 11.17
CA ALA A 136 -1.42 21.28 9.85
C ALA A 136 -0.54 22.55 9.76
N ARG A 137 -0.52 23.40 10.80
CA ARG A 137 0.24 24.66 10.83
C ARG A 137 1.63 24.54 11.44
N LEU A 138 2.01 23.37 11.93
CA LEU A 138 3.34 23.12 12.52
C LEU A 138 4.43 23.15 11.44
N ASP A 139 5.63 23.58 11.82
CA ASP A 139 6.84 23.46 11.00
C ASP A 139 7.46 22.06 11.06
N LYS A 140 7.00 21.20 11.96
CA LYS A 140 7.39 19.79 12.11
C LYS A 140 6.25 18.86 11.66
N PRO A 141 6.52 17.57 11.39
CA PRO A 141 5.50 16.64 10.88
C PRO A 141 4.24 16.56 11.75
N PHE A 142 4.41 16.50 13.07
CA PHE A 142 3.33 16.44 14.05
C PHE A 142 3.83 16.84 15.44
N ASP A 143 2.90 17.05 16.37
CA ASP A 143 3.19 17.22 17.80
C ASP A 143 2.49 16.13 18.61
N VAL A 144 3.17 15.59 19.62
CA VAL A 144 2.66 14.48 20.46
C VAL A 144 1.40 14.88 21.22
N LYS A 145 1.31 16.12 21.71
CA LYS A 145 0.12 16.60 22.43
C LYS A 145 -1.10 16.64 21.55
N ASP A 146 -0.93 17.05 20.28
CA ASP A 146 -2.02 17.08 19.31
C ASP A 146 -2.43 15.65 18.91
N ILE A 147 -1.46 14.73 18.77
CA ILE A 147 -1.74 13.30 18.54
C ILE A 147 -2.52 12.72 19.71
N ASP A 148 -2.08 12.89 20.94
CA ASP A 148 -2.71 12.33 22.12
C ASP A 148 -4.15 12.88 22.33
N TYR A 149 -4.42 14.09 21.84
CA TYR A 149 -5.74 14.71 21.93
C TYR A 149 -6.71 14.22 20.83
N TRP A 150 -6.23 14.13 19.57
CA TRP A 150 -7.08 13.88 18.41
C TRP A 150 -7.16 12.41 17.99
N LEU A 151 -6.17 11.58 18.33
CA LEU A 151 -6.08 10.20 17.88
C LEU A 151 -6.28 9.19 19.02
N PRO A 152 -6.74 7.97 18.71
CA PRO A 152 -7.06 7.46 17.37
C PRO A 152 -8.28 8.14 16.75
N VAL A 153 -8.37 8.16 15.42
CA VAL A 153 -9.57 8.67 14.71
C VAL A 153 -10.79 7.86 15.11
N ASP A 154 -11.85 8.52 15.57
CA ASP A 154 -13.04 7.85 16.12
C ASP A 154 -13.75 6.98 15.10
N GLN A 155 -13.97 7.50 13.88
CA GLN A 155 -14.63 6.79 12.80
C GLN A 155 -13.94 7.05 11.48
N TYR A 156 -13.42 6.00 10.87
CA TYR A 156 -12.76 6.05 9.57
C TYR A 156 -13.61 5.39 8.51
N ILE A 157 -13.95 6.14 7.46
CA ILE A 157 -14.89 5.71 6.40
C ILE A 157 -14.16 5.65 5.09
N GLY A 158 -14.25 4.51 4.40
CA GLY A 158 -13.60 4.32 3.10
C GLY A 158 -14.02 3.05 2.38
N GLY A 159 -13.50 2.86 1.17
CA GLY A 159 -13.76 1.67 0.37
C GLY A 159 -13.07 0.43 0.92
N ILE A 160 -13.69 -0.73 0.75
CA ILE A 160 -13.15 -2.03 1.17
C ILE A 160 -11.81 -2.37 0.49
N GLU A 161 -11.55 -1.84 -0.69
CA GLU A 161 -10.31 -2.04 -1.44
C GLU A 161 -9.06 -1.58 -0.71
N HIS A 162 -9.21 -0.65 0.23
CA HIS A 162 -8.11 -0.14 1.03
C HIS A 162 -7.71 -1.02 2.23
N ALA A 163 -8.46 -2.08 2.51
CA ALA A 163 -8.21 -2.97 3.65
C ALA A 163 -6.79 -3.58 3.64
N ILE A 164 -6.28 -3.93 2.46
CA ILE A 164 -4.95 -4.52 2.24
C ILE A 164 -3.94 -3.53 1.63
N LEU A 165 -4.29 -2.26 1.53
CA LEU A 165 -3.45 -1.18 1.00
C LEU A 165 -3.31 -0.10 2.06
N HIS A 166 -4.00 1.03 1.91
CA HIS A 166 -3.92 2.18 2.79
C HIS A 166 -4.10 1.85 4.29
N LEU A 167 -5.09 1.04 4.65
CA LEU A 167 -5.34 0.70 6.05
C LEU A 167 -4.21 -0.14 6.66
N LEU A 168 -3.66 -1.08 5.89
CA LEU A 168 -2.51 -1.88 6.33
C LEU A 168 -1.29 -0.99 6.56
N TYR A 169 -0.99 -0.10 5.61
CA TYR A 169 0.17 0.80 5.70
C TYR A 169 0.02 1.86 6.79
N SER A 170 -1.18 2.40 7.00
CA SER A 170 -1.47 3.31 8.12
C SER A 170 -1.21 2.64 9.47
N ARG A 171 -1.64 1.40 9.65
CA ARG A 171 -1.33 0.62 10.85
C ARG A 171 0.15 0.35 11.00
N PHE A 172 0.85 0.02 9.89
CA PHE A 172 2.30 -0.16 9.90
C PHE A 172 3.02 1.12 10.35
N PHE A 173 2.70 2.28 9.77
CA PHE A 173 3.28 3.57 10.14
C PHE A 173 3.05 3.90 11.62
N THR A 174 1.81 3.74 12.10
CA THR A 174 1.48 3.97 13.51
C THR A 174 2.34 3.12 14.44
N LYS A 175 2.43 1.82 14.16
CA LYS A 175 3.21 0.90 15.00
C LYS A 175 4.70 1.16 14.91
N ALA A 176 5.24 1.44 13.73
CA ALA A 176 6.64 1.76 13.52
C ALA A 176 7.04 3.05 14.24
N LEU A 177 6.26 4.12 14.12
CA LEU A 177 6.52 5.39 14.80
C LEU A 177 6.40 5.26 16.33
N ARG A 178 5.43 4.48 16.82
CA ARG A 178 5.35 4.14 18.24
C ARG A 178 6.61 3.39 18.72
N ASP A 179 7.03 2.37 17.97
CA ASP A 179 8.18 1.55 18.35
C ASP A 179 9.51 2.34 18.28
N LEU A 180 9.56 3.40 17.46
CA LEU A 180 10.62 4.39 17.42
C LEU A 180 10.54 5.45 18.52
N GLY A 181 9.48 5.43 19.36
CA GLY A 181 9.34 6.30 20.51
C GLY A 181 8.74 7.69 20.23
N TYR A 182 8.14 7.90 19.06
CA TYR A 182 7.53 9.20 18.74
C TYR A 182 6.26 9.50 19.54
N PHE A 183 5.45 8.48 19.83
CA PHE A 183 4.20 8.57 20.61
C PHE A 183 3.78 7.17 21.11
N ASN A 184 2.68 7.08 21.87
CA ASN A 184 2.20 5.80 22.42
C ASN A 184 0.90 5.28 21.80
N LEU A 185 0.59 5.66 20.57
CA LEU A 185 -0.59 5.20 19.86
C LEU A 185 -0.36 3.82 19.25
N SER A 186 -1.26 2.85 19.48
CA SER A 186 -1.13 1.48 18.96
C SER A 186 -1.93 1.21 17.68
N GLU A 187 -3.03 1.91 17.48
CA GLU A 187 -3.90 1.79 16.30
C GLU A 187 -4.35 3.18 15.83
N PRO A 188 -4.34 3.45 14.51
CA PRO A 188 -4.67 4.77 14.00
C PRO A 188 -6.15 5.11 14.05
N PHE A 189 -7.02 4.10 14.00
CA PHE A 189 -8.47 4.24 13.88
C PHE A 189 -9.17 3.40 14.93
N SER A 190 -10.13 3.97 15.66
CA SER A 190 -10.96 3.28 16.66
C SER A 190 -12.08 2.49 16.01
N GLY A 191 -12.68 3.04 14.97
CA GLY A 191 -13.76 2.41 14.22
C GLY A 191 -13.54 2.50 12.72
N LEU A 192 -13.86 1.42 12.02
CA LEU A 192 -13.83 1.33 10.55
C LEU A 192 -15.24 1.12 10.02
N PHE A 193 -15.66 1.96 9.09
CA PHE A 193 -16.86 1.73 8.29
C PHE A 193 -16.45 1.59 6.82
N THR A 194 -16.46 0.34 6.32
CA THR A 194 -16.11 0.07 4.93
C THR A 194 -17.33 0.18 4.04
N GLN A 195 -17.29 1.11 3.10
CA GLN A 195 -18.31 1.26 2.08
C GLN A 195 -18.24 0.10 1.07
N GLY A 196 -19.40 -0.32 0.58
CA GLY A 196 -19.48 -1.23 -0.56
C GLY A 196 -18.88 -0.62 -1.83
N MET A 197 -18.54 -1.47 -2.78
CA MET A 197 -18.10 -1.02 -4.10
C MET A 197 -19.30 -0.44 -4.87
N VAL A 198 -19.06 0.65 -5.60
CA VAL A 198 -20.04 1.16 -6.55
C VAL A 198 -20.12 0.17 -7.71
N THR A 199 -21.32 -0.32 -7.94
CA THR A 199 -21.61 -1.31 -8.98
C THR A 199 -22.64 -0.77 -9.96
N HIS A 200 -22.59 -1.26 -11.19
CA HIS A 200 -23.58 -0.98 -12.22
C HIS A 200 -23.79 -2.19 -13.11
N ILE A 201 -24.95 -2.26 -13.76
CA ILE A 201 -25.20 -3.22 -14.83
C ILE A 201 -24.26 -2.87 -16.00
N THR A 202 -23.69 -3.87 -16.61
CA THR A 202 -22.80 -3.71 -17.76
C THR A 202 -23.57 -3.89 -19.07
N TYR A 203 -23.13 -3.19 -20.11
CA TYR A 203 -23.74 -3.25 -21.45
C TYR A 203 -22.64 -3.50 -22.48
N LYS A 204 -22.97 -4.35 -23.48
CA LYS A 204 -22.10 -4.62 -24.63
C LYS A 204 -22.89 -4.53 -25.93
N ASN A 205 -22.25 -4.06 -26.99
CA ASN A 205 -22.79 -4.14 -28.35
C ASN A 205 -22.59 -5.54 -28.97
N GLU A 206 -23.07 -5.74 -30.18
CA GLU A 206 -22.93 -7.01 -30.91
C GLU A 206 -21.47 -7.35 -31.26
N GLU A 207 -20.57 -6.33 -31.28
CA GLU A 207 -19.14 -6.48 -31.52
C GLU A 207 -18.36 -6.84 -30.21
N GLY A 208 -19.04 -6.83 -29.06
CA GLY A 208 -18.48 -7.15 -27.76
C GLY A 208 -17.85 -5.97 -27.03
N ASP A 209 -17.95 -4.76 -27.55
CA ASP A 209 -17.45 -3.54 -26.93
C ASP A 209 -18.34 -3.08 -25.78
N TRP A 210 -17.71 -2.48 -24.77
CA TRP A 210 -18.43 -1.91 -23.64
C TRP A 210 -19.13 -0.61 -24.02
N ILE A 211 -20.42 -0.51 -23.66
CA ILE A 211 -21.25 0.67 -23.90
C ILE A 211 -21.49 1.42 -22.60
N GLU A 212 -21.36 2.74 -22.64
CA GLU A 212 -21.67 3.57 -21.47
C GLU A 212 -23.17 3.57 -21.18
N PRO A 213 -23.58 3.50 -19.89
CA PRO A 213 -25.02 3.49 -19.54
C PRO A 213 -25.81 4.66 -20.10
N LYS A 214 -25.19 5.83 -20.28
CA LYS A 214 -25.83 7.03 -20.86
C LYS A 214 -26.21 6.86 -22.33
N ASP A 215 -25.51 5.98 -23.05
CA ASP A 215 -25.75 5.70 -24.47
C ASP A 215 -26.77 4.59 -24.70
N VAL A 216 -27.29 3.98 -23.61
CA VAL A 216 -28.34 2.97 -23.65
C VAL A 216 -29.68 3.65 -23.35
N ASN A 217 -30.61 3.57 -24.29
CA ASN A 217 -31.94 4.15 -24.12
C ASN A 217 -32.84 3.30 -23.20
N ASN A 218 -34.01 3.84 -22.85
CA ASN A 218 -35.01 3.17 -22.00
C ASN A 218 -35.55 1.83 -22.56
N LYS A 219 -35.24 1.50 -23.82
CA LYS A 219 -35.59 0.23 -24.46
C LYS A 219 -34.44 -0.78 -24.46
N GLY A 220 -33.31 -0.44 -23.81
CA GLY A 220 -32.13 -1.29 -23.78
C GLY A 220 -31.37 -1.36 -25.11
N LEU A 221 -31.41 -0.30 -25.92
CA LEU A 221 -30.73 -0.20 -27.21
C LEU A 221 -29.70 0.91 -27.17
N GLU A 222 -28.52 0.68 -27.76
CA GLU A 222 -27.52 1.73 -27.98
C GLU A 222 -28.03 2.76 -29.00
N LEU A 223 -27.89 4.03 -28.70
CA LEU A 223 -28.19 5.13 -29.61
C LEU A 223 -26.90 5.63 -30.24
N ARG A 224 -26.63 5.25 -31.50
CA ARG A 224 -25.48 5.67 -32.29
C ARG A 224 -25.95 6.25 -33.62
N ASP A 225 -25.52 7.43 -33.99
CA ASP A 225 -25.87 8.11 -35.25
C ASP A 225 -27.38 8.15 -35.54
N ASN A 226 -28.19 8.41 -34.50
CA ASN A 226 -29.66 8.36 -34.56
C ASN A 226 -30.27 6.99 -34.97
N LYS A 227 -29.52 5.90 -34.86
CA LYS A 227 -29.99 4.53 -35.04
C LYS A 227 -29.91 3.76 -33.73
N ASN A 228 -30.85 2.83 -33.57
CA ASN A 228 -30.86 1.94 -32.41
C ASN A 228 -30.17 0.63 -32.76
N PHE A 229 -29.17 0.26 -31.96
CA PHE A 229 -28.48 -1.02 -32.06
C PHE A 229 -28.81 -1.90 -30.83
N ARG A 230 -28.77 -3.19 -31.04
CA ARG A 230 -29.02 -4.15 -29.98
C ARG A 230 -27.89 -4.11 -28.96
N VAL A 231 -28.26 -4.13 -27.68
CA VAL A 231 -27.32 -4.16 -26.56
C VAL A 231 -27.57 -5.40 -25.71
N GLU A 232 -26.53 -6.13 -25.40
CA GLU A 232 -26.57 -7.22 -24.44
C GLU A 232 -26.37 -6.66 -23.01
N THR A 233 -27.35 -6.93 -22.16
CA THR A 233 -27.27 -6.57 -20.74
C THR A 233 -26.51 -7.64 -20.00
N GLY A 234 -25.37 -7.27 -19.43
CA GLY A 234 -24.51 -8.16 -18.65
C GLY A 234 -24.86 -8.17 -17.17
N LYS A 235 -23.92 -8.64 -16.36
CA LYS A 235 -24.05 -8.72 -14.90
C LYS A 235 -23.82 -7.36 -14.25
N VAL A 236 -24.32 -7.23 -13.01
CA VAL A 236 -23.91 -6.13 -12.12
C VAL A 236 -22.46 -6.36 -11.69
N GLU A 237 -21.59 -5.44 -12.06
CA GLU A 237 -20.17 -5.52 -11.78
C GLU A 237 -19.65 -4.23 -11.13
N LYS A 238 -18.47 -4.32 -10.48
CA LYS A 238 -17.78 -3.14 -9.97
C LYS A 238 -17.50 -2.17 -11.12
N MET A 239 -17.84 -0.90 -10.93
CA MET A 239 -17.51 0.15 -11.89
C MET A 239 -16.00 0.26 -12.10
N SER A 240 -15.57 0.35 -13.35
CA SER A 240 -14.20 0.44 -13.77
C SER A 240 -14.07 1.39 -14.96
N LYS A 241 -13.01 2.23 -14.97
CA LYS A 241 -12.74 3.12 -16.11
C LYS A 241 -12.50 2.38 -17.43
N SER A 242 -12.06 1.12 -17.36
CA SER A 242 -11.82 0.28 -18.54
C SER A 242 -13.09 -0.37 -19.12
N LYS A 243 -14.19 -0.32 -18.39
CA LYS A 243 -15.47 -0.91 -18.81
C LYS A 243 -16.52 0.13 -19.23
N LYS A 244 -16.11 1.40 -19.20
CA LYS A 244 -16.94 2.58 -19.48
C LYS A 244 -18.20 2.68 -18.62
#